data_1763f5a3e2268d1ac33595ea6c8df254
#
_entry.id   1763f5a3e2268d1ac33595ea6c8df254
#
_cell.length_a   1.000
_cell.length_b   1.000
_cell.length_c   1.000
_cell.angle_alpha   90.00
_cell.angle_beta   90.00
_cell.angle_gamma   90.00
#
_symmetry.space_group_name_H-M   'P 1'
#
loop_
_entity.id
_entity.type
_entity.pdbx_description
1 polymer ?
#
loop_
_entity_poly.entity_id
_entity_poly.type
_entity_poly.pdbx_seq_one_letter_code
_entity_poly.pdbx_strand_id
1 'polypeptide(L)'
;MKTIKIVINHYEKNLEWIKDLKHPYVIYNKNENEKDFFEINLPNLGFDTIVYLKYIVDNYNNLPDYVVFLQDDPKYHCMDVIDRINNFDFENDFLPLSAAYILGNHDFEKTYNFADNHDIKYEKPIKMIASCQCIVSKNLILKTPIDMYRKLISTIDKHIKSEENYCIENLWPTILNFNNELMPGCHYCSGYPGGC
;
A
#
# COMPACT_ATOMS: atom_id res chain seq x y z
N MET A 1 -10.00 21.71 -7.57
CA MET A 1 -8.96 20.81 -8.15
C MET A 1 -8.77 19.69 -7.15
N LYS A 2 -8.81 18.41 -7.57
CA LYS A 2 -8.57 17.27 -6.67
C LYS A 2 -7.11 17.26 -6.22
N THR A 3 -6.89 16.91 -4.97
CA THR A 3 -5.57 16.86 -4.33
C THR A 3 -5.06 15.42 -4.24
N ILE A 4 -3.75 15.25 -4.42
CA ILE A 4 -3.08 13.96 -4.33
C ILE A 4 -1.81 14.10 -3.48
N LYS A 5 -1.49 13.09 -2.68
CA LYS A 5 -0.26 13.00 -1.88
C LYS A 5 0.35 11.63 -2.05
N ILE A 6 1.65 11.60 -2.34
CA ILE A 6 2.42 10.37 -2.48
C ILE A 6 3.11 10.08 -1.16
N VAL A 7 2.94 8.86 -0.65
CA VAL A 7 3.54 8.34 0.57
C VAL A 7 4.56 7.28 0.18
N ILE A 8 5.82 7.53 0.49
CA ILE A 8 6.94 6.68 0.10
C ILE A 8 7.52 6.02 1.35
N ASN A 9 7.52 4.68 1.36
CA ASN A 9 8.30 3.92 2.32
C ASN A 9 9.74 3.79 1.81
N HIS A 10 10.70 4.32 2.56
CA HIS A 10 12.11 4.27 2.21
C HIS A 10 12.89 3.41 3.22
N TYR A 11 13.76 2.55 2.68
CA TYR A 11 14.67 1.73 3.49
C TYR A 11 16.13 1.81 2.97
N GLU A 12 16.39 1.37 1.74
CA GLU A 12 17.79 1.28 1.22
C GLU A 12 17.93 1.68 -0.24
N LYS A 13 16.83 1.84 -0.98
CA LYS A 13 16.91 2.06 -2.43
C LYS A 13 17.12 3.52 -2.77
N ASN A 14 17.73 3.74 -3.94
CA ASN A 14 17.95 5.09 -4.44
C ASN A 14 16.62 5.78 -4.76
N LEU A 15 16.47 7.01 -4.30
CA LEU A 15 15.28 7.83 -4.49
C LEU A 15 15.40 8.85 -5.64
N GLU A 16 16.39 8.72 -6.55
CA GLU A 16 16.53 9.67 -7.67
C GLU A 16 15.29 9.80 -8.55
N TRP A 17 14.45 8.78 -8.61
CA TRP A 17 13.21 8.77 -9.38
C TRP A 17 12.14 9.75 -8.86
N ILE A 18 12.24 10.20 -7.61
CA ILE A 18 11.26 11.15 -7.03
C ILE A 18 11.26 12.51 -7.74
N LYS A 19 12.38 12.90 -8.38
CA LYS A 19 12.47 14.13 -9.16
C LYS A 19 11.51 14.19 -10.36
N ASP A 20 11.07 13.02 -10.82
CA ASP A 20 10.14 12.89 -11.96
C ASP A 20 8.67 12.96 -11.52
N LEU A 21 8.39 13.00 -10.20
CA LEU A 21 7.04 13.14 -9.66
C LEU A 21 6.54 14.59 -9.80
N LYS A 22 5.30 14.75 -10.26
CA LYS A 22 4.63 16.06 -10.38
C LYS A 22 3.77 16.43 -9.17
N HIS A 23 3.56 15.48 -8.25
CA HIS A 23 2.68 15.65 -7.10
C HIS A 23 3.47 15.72 -5.80
N PRO A 24 2.93 16.38 -4.75
CA PRO A 24 3.55 16.42 -3.44
C PRO A 24 3.75 15.01 -2.85
N TYR A 25 4.89 14.78 -2.24
CA TYR A 25 5.20 13.51 -1.58
C TYR A 25 5.63 13.71 -0.13
N VAL A 26 5.66 12.63 0.62
CA VAL A 26 6.24 12.49 1.95
C VAL A 26 7.01 11.16 2.00
N ILE A 27 8.19 11.20 2.61
CA ILE A 27 9.05 10.02 2.76
C ILE A 27 9.05 9.62 4.23
N TYR A 28 8.75 8.35 4.49
CA TYR A 28 8.92 7.70 5.77
C TYR A 28 10.17 6.84 5.70
N ASN A 29 11.21 7.29 6.36
CA ASN A 29 12.50 6.61 6.37
C ASN A 29 12.53 5.54 7.46
N LYS A 30 12.99 4.34 7.10
CA LYS A 30 13.24 3.21 8.01
C LYS A 30 14.72 2.79 8.03
N ASN A 31 15.58 3.54 7.34
CA ASN A 31 17.02 3.33 7.33
C ASN A 31 17.67 4.14 8.45
N GLU A 32 18.11 3.49 9.50
CA GLU A 32 18.77 4.11 10.65
C GLU A 32 20.05 4.88 10.27
N ASN A 33 20.72 4.44 9.20
CA ASN A 33 21.96 5.09 8.74
C ASN A 33 21.69 6.42 8.02
N GLU A 34 20.46 6.69 7.65
CA GLU A 34 20.04 7.88 6.90
C GLU A 34 19.07 8.78 7.67
N LYS A 35 18.87 8.53 8.96
CA LYS A 35 17.87 9.23 9.78
C LYS A 35 18.06 10.76 9.81
N ASP A 36 19.27 11.24 9.66
CA ASP A 36 19.57 12.68 9.70
C ASP A 36 19.18 13.41 8.39
N PHE A 37 18.86 12.65 7.33
CA PHE A 37 18.48 13.20 6.04
C PHE A 37 16.96 13.30 5.83
N PHE A 38 16.15 12.72 6.73
CA PHE A 38 14.70 12.64 6.60
C PHE A 38 13.99 13.20 7.83
N GLU A 39 12.86 13.88 7.61
CA GLU A 39 12.06 14.46 8.69
C GLU A 39 11.29 13.39 9.48
N ILE A 40 10.82 12.35 8.80
CA ILE A 40 10.01 11.29 9.39
C ILE A 40 10.80 9.99 9.39
N ASN A 41 11.18 9.55 10.58
CA ASN A 41 11.91 8.32 10.79
C ASN A 41 11.08 7.32 11.60
N LEU A 42 11.02 6.07 11.14
CA LEU A 42 10.33 4.96 11.78
C LEU A 42 11.30 3.81 12.04
N PRO A 43 11.07 2.99 13.06
CA PRO A 43 11.79 1.73 13.20
C PRO A 43 11.58 0.85 11.95
N ASN A 44 12.58 0.06 11.58
CA ASN A 44 12.44 -0.90 10.48
C ASN A 44 11.61 -2.11 10.89
N LEU A 45 10.31 -1.90 11.01
CA LEU A 45 9.30 -2.90 11.36
C LEU A 45 8.21 -2.94 10.30
N GLY A 46 7.48 -4.04 10.21
CA GLY A 46 6.19 -4.14 9.52
C GLY A 46 6.20 -3.85 8.01
N PHE A 47 7.28 -4.07 7.29
CA PHE A 47 7.40 -3.81 5.84
C PHE A 47 6.84 -2.43 5.44
N ASP A 48 6.20 -2.35 4.26
CA ASP A 48 5.61 -1.11 3.74
C ASP A 48 4.31 -0.77 4.44
N THR A 49 3.55 -1.79 4.83
CA THR A 49 2.21 -1.65 5.41
C THR A 49 2.18 -0.78 6.66
N ILE A 50 3.21 -0.86 7.51
CA ILE A 50 3.28 -0.02 8.73
C ILE A 50 3.32 1.47 8.38
N VAL A 51 4.07 1.85 7.35
CA VAL A 51 4.17 3.24 6.88
C VAL A 51 2.83 3.73 6.37
N TYR A 52 2.16 2.93 5.55
CA TYR A 52 0.88 3.29 4.96
C TYR A 52 -0.23 3.42 6.00
N LEU A 53 -0.30 2.46 6.93
CA LEU A 53 -1.24 2.50 8.06
C LEU A 53 -0.98 3.73 8.96
N LYS A 54 0.28 4.02 9.29
CA LYS A 54 0.63 5.20 10.09
C LYS A 54 0.24 6.49 9.38
N TYR A 55 0.55 6.63 8.09
CA TYR A 55 0.13 7.80 7.33
C TYR A 55 -1.39 7.99 7.38
N ILE A 56 -2.16 6.92 7.19
CA ILE A 56 -3.62 6.96 7.26
C ILE A 56 -4.07 7.45 8.64
N VAL A 57 -3.56 6.84 9.72
CA VAL A 57 -3.96 7.20 11.09
C VAL A 57 -3.61 8.64 11.42
N ASP A 58 -2.39 9.07 11.11
CA ASP A 58 -1.90 10.42 11.43
C ASP A 58 -2.64 11.51 10.65
N ASN A 59 -3.15 11.18 9.45
CA ASN A 59 -3.82 12.14 8.57
C ASN A 59 -5.32 11.88 8.40
N TYR A 60 -5.93 10.97 9.16
CA TYR A 60 -7.29 10.48 8.93
C TYR A 60 -8.33 11.57 8.73
N ASN A 61 -8.25 12.65 9.50
CA ASN A 61 -9.17 13.78 9.42
C ASN A 61 -8.80 14.80 8.32
N ASN A 62 -7.60 14.72 7.76
CA ASN A 62 -7.04 15.69 6.81
C ASN A 62 -6.46 15.01 5.55
N LEU A 63 -6.97 13.85 5.19
CA LEU A 63 -6.54 13.14 3.98
C LEU A 63 -6.77 14.01 2.73
N PRO A 64 -5.82 14.00 1.76
CA PRO A 64 -6.07 14.53 0.43
C PRO A 64 -7.14 13.71 -0.28
N ASP A 65 -7.65 14.19 -1.43
CA ASP A 65 -8.67 13.46 -2.19
C ASP A 65 -8.18 12.07 -2.61
N TYR A 66 -6.87 11.95 -2.90
CA TYR A 66 -6.20 10.69 -3.23
C TYR A 66 -4.87 10.55 -2.51
N VAL A 67 -4.56 9.32 -2.12
CA VAL A 67 -3.25 8.91 -1.58
C VAL A 67 -2.63 7.89 -2.52
N VAL A 68 -1.34 8.05 -2.78
CA VAL A 68 -0.53 7.07 -3.51
C VAL A 68 0.43 6.41 -2.51
N PHE A 69 0.43 5.11 -2.44
CA PHE A 69 1.36 4.35 -1.62
C PHE A 69 2.44 3.71 -2.50
N LEU A 70 3.70 3.96 -2.18
CA LEU A 70 4.86 3.47 -2.94
C LEU A 70 5.98 2.97 -2.03
N GLN A 71 6.68 1.95 -2.51
CA GLN A 71 8.00 1.56 -2.01
C GLN A 71 9.09 2.51 -2.55
N ASP A 72 10.30 2.36 -2.04
CA ASP A 72 11.48 3.08 -2.54
C ASP A 72 12.03 2.55 -3.88
N ASP A 73 11.58 1.36 -4.33
CA ASP A 73 11.83 0.83 -5.69
C ASP A 73 10.52 0.50 -6.41
N PRO A 74 9.66 1.52 -6.69
CA PRO A 74 8.33 1.26 -7.22
C PRO A 74 8.34 0.70 -8.65
N LYS A 75 9.39 0.97 -9.42
CA LYS A 75 9.55 0.48 -10.80
C LYS A 75 9.78 -1.04 -10.86
N TYR A 76 10.22 -1.66 -9.77
CA TYR A 76 10.36 -3.11 -9.69
C TYR A 76 9.02 -3.83 -9.91
N HIS A 77 7.94 -3.25 -9.43
CA HIS A 77 6.59 -3.81 -9.55
C HIS A 77 5.76 -3.18 -10.69
N CYS A 78 6.13 -1.98 -11.15
CA CYS A 78 5.43 -1.27 -12.22
C CYS A 78 6.37 -0.30 -12.92
N MET A 79 6.88 -0.69 -14.08
CA MET A 79 7.90 0.07 -14.81
C MET A 79 7.46 1.49 -15.18
N ASP A 80 6.18 1.68 -15.48
CA ASP A 80 5.55 2.95 -15.87
C ASP A 80 4.84 3.66 -14.71
N VAL A 81 5.16 3.30 -13.45
CA VAL A 81 4.49 3.80 -12.25
C VAL A 81 4.45 5.33 -12.17
N ILE A 82 5.53 6.00 -12.53
CA ILE A 82 5.64 7.46 -12.49
C ILE A 82 4.68 8.10 -13.49
N ASP A 83 4.61 7.56 -14.70
CA ASP A 83 3.71 8.07 -15.74
C ASP A 83 2.25 7.84 -15.35
N ARG A 84 1.91 6.71 -14.74
CA ARG A 84 0.57 6.44 -14.23
C ARG A 84 0.15 7.41 -13.14
N ILE A 85 1.04 7.73 -12.21
CA ILE A 85 0.77 8.69 -11.14
C ILE A 85 0.63 10.10 -11.71
N ASN A 86 1.57 10.51 -12.57
CA ASN A 86 1.60 11.86 -13.12
C ASN A 86 0.45 12.18 -14.08
N ASN A 87 -0.16 11.15 -14.68
CA ASN A 87 -1.27 11.26 -15.64
C ASN A 87 -2.58 10.66 -15.09
N PHE A 88 -2.66 10.44 -13.76
CA PHE A 88 -3.88 9.92 -13.14
C PHE A 88 -5.06 10.87 -13.35
N ASP A 89 -6.15 10.35 -13.88
CA ASP A 89 -7.33 11.13 -14.31
C ASP A 89 -8.35 11.41 -13.22
N PHE A 90 -8.18 10.80 -12.04
CA PHE A 90 -9.10 10.92 -10.89
C PHE A 90 -10.51 10.34 -11.13
N GLU A 91 -10.70 9.49 -12.12
CA GLU A 91 -11.99 8.85 -12.40
C GLU A 91 -12.21 7.61 -11.54
N ASN A 92 -11.14 6.91 -11.19
CA ASN A 92 -11.18 5.68 -10.42
C ASN A 92 -10.88 5.93 -8.94
N ASP A 93 -11.65 5.31 -8.05
CA ASP A 93 -11.39 5.36 -6.61
C ASP A 93 -10.18 4.53 -6.17
N PHE A 94 -9.75 3.57 -6.99
CA PHE A 94 -8.61 2.72 -6.72
C PHE A 94 -7.90 2.33 -8.02
N LEU A 95 -6.57 2.46 -8.05
CA LEU A 95 -5.72 2.01 -9.16
C LEU A 95 -4.52 1.24 -8.61
N PRO A 96 -4.40 -0.08 -8.89
CA PRO A 96 -3.20 -0.84 -8.57
C PRO A 96 -1.97 -0.30 -9.31
N LEU A 97 -0.86 -0.18 -8.60
CA LEU A 97 0.45 0.19 -9.16
C LEU A 97 1.44 -0.98 -9.07
N SER A 98 0.92 -2.18 -9.03
CA SER A 98 1.67 -3.44 -9.00
C SER A 98 0.79 -4.57 -9.53
N ALA A 99 1.36 -5.77 -9.68
CA ALA A 99 0.60 -6.93 -10.12
C ALA A 99 -0.52 -7.27 -9.14
N ALA A 100 -1.70 -7.54 -9.68
CA ALA A 100 -2.83 -8.02 -8.92
C ALA A 100 -2.96 -9.54 -9.02
N TYR A 101 -3.32 -10.19 -7.92
CA TYR A 101 -3.46 -11.63 -7.82
C TYR A 101 -4.77 -12.01 -7.16
N ILE A 102 -5.25 -13.22 -7.51
CA ILE A 102 -6.37 -13.86 -6.82
C ILE A 102 -5.79 -14.93 -5.92
N LEU A 103 -6.07 -14.84 -4.62
CA LEU A 103 -5.62 -15.81 -3.64
C LEU A 103 -6.43 -17.10 -3.77
N GLY A 104 -5.76 -18.20 -4.15
CA GLY A 104 -6.35 -19.53 -4.23
C GLY A 104 -6.70 -20.10 -2.83
N ASN A 105 -7.52 -21.17 -2.81
CA ASN A 105 -8.10 -21.68 -1.58
C ASN A 105 -7.13 -22.36 -0.60
N HIS A 106 -5.93 -22.76 -1.01
CA HIS A 106 -5.03 -23.59 -0.19
C HIS A 106 -3.88 -22.85 0.50
N ASP A 107 -3.42 -21.73 -0.03
CA ASP A 107 -2.19 -21.07 0.47
C ASP A 107 -2.44 -19.95 1.46
N PHE A 108 -3.71 -19.64 1.77
CA PHE A 108 -4.09 -18.41 2.48
C PHE A 108 -5.00 -18.62 3.67
N GLU A 109 -5.04 -19.83 4.23
CA GLU A 109 -5.78 -20.10 5.47
C GLU A 109 -5.39 -19.13 6.58
N LYS A 110 -4.10 -18.79 6.69
CA LYS A 110 -3.61 -17.79 7.66
C LYS A 110 -4.19 -16.40 7.42
N THR A 111 -4.31 -15.97 6.15
CA THR A 111 -4.91 -14.68 5.80
C THR A 111 -6.40 -14.65 6.13
N TYR A 112 -7.13 -15.74 5.86
CA TYR A 112 -8.54 -15.84 6.22
C TYR A 112 -8.73 -15.81 7.74
N ASN A 113 -7.95 -16.62 8.47
CA ASN A 113 -7.98 -16.65 9.94
C ASN A 113 -7.61 -15.28 10.54
N PHE A 114 -6.63 -14.59 9.95
CA PHE A 114 -6.27 -13.23 10.36
C PHE A 114 -7.45 -12.27 10.15
N ALA A 115 -8.10 -12.30 8.99
CA ALA A 115 -9.25 -11.45 8.70
C ALA A 115 -10.39 -11.70 9.69
N ASP A 116 -10.72 -12.97 9.97
CA ASP A 116 -11.78 -13.36 10.91
C ASP A 116 -11.44 -12.89 12.34
N ASN A 117 -10.19 -13.06 12.79
CA ASN A 117 -9.74 -12.63 14.13
C ASN A 117 -9.72 -11.10 14.31
N HIS A 118 -9.70 -10.35 13.21
CA HIS A 118 -9.66 -8.90 13.23
C HIS A 118 -10.95 -8.23 12.76
N ASP A 119 -12.02 -9.02 12.55
CA ASP A 119 -13.32 -8.55 12.06
C ASP A 119 -13.25 -7.85 10.69
N ILE A 120 -12.26 -8.19 9.86
CA ILE A 120 -12.13 -7.68 8.50
C ILE A 120 -13.08 -8.46 7.61
N LYS A 121 -14.09 -7.78 7.08
CA LYS A 121 -15.05 -8.40 6.15
C LYS A 121 -14.42 -8.56 4.78
N TYR A 122 -14.51 -9.75 4.23
CA TYR A 122 -13.96 -10.08 2.92
C TYR A 122 -14.90 -10.98 2.11
N GLU A 123 -14.69 -11.00 0.81
CA GLU A 123 -15.33 -11.95 -0.12
C GLU A 123 -14.27 -12.91 -0.65
N LYS A 124 -14.66 -14.17 -0.85
CA LYS A 124 -13.76 -15.17 -1.46
C LYS A 124 -13.97 -15.21 -2.97
N PRO A 125 -12.90 -15.36 -3.75
CA PRO A 125 -11.49 -15.33 -3.35
C PRO A 125 -11.01 -13.90 -3.02
N ILE A 126 -10.08 -13.79 -2.06
CA ILE A 126 -9.46 -12.49 -1.75
C ILE A 126 -8.61 -12.06 -2.95
N LYS A 127 -8.72 -10.80 -3.31
CA LYS A 127 -7.87 -10.14 -4.32
C LYS A 127 -6.76 -9.38 -3.60
N MET A 128 -5.54 -9.56 -4.03
CA MET A 128 -4.38 -8.85 -3.48
C MET A 128 -3.64 -8.06 -4.57
N ILE A 129 -2.86 -7.10 -4.14
CA ILE A 129 -1.84 -6.42 -4.95
C ILE A 129 -0.48 -6.61 -4.31
N ALA A 130 0.53 -6.92 -5.10
CA ALA A 130 1.89 -7.05 -4.59
C ALA A 130 2.36 -5.72 -4.01
N SER A 131 3.12 -5.78 -2.90
CA SER A 131 3.73 -4.61 -2.26
C SER A 131 2.78 -3.47 -1.84
N CYS A 132 1.48 -3.69 -1.87
CA CYS A 132 0.46 -2.69 -1.50
C CYS A 132 0.52 -1.38 -2.31
N GLN A 133 1.25 -1.32 -3.44
CA GLN A 133 1.37 -0.11 -4.25
C GLN A 133 0.06 0.20 -4.97
N CYS A 134 -0.51 1.36 -4.69
CA CYS A 134 -1.78 1.78 -5.30
C CYS A 134 -2.00 3.29 -5.20
N ILE A 135 -2.93 3.79 -6.03
CA ILE A 135 -3.62 5.06 -5.83
C ILE A 135 -4.98 4.73 -5.23
N VAL A 136 -5.36 5.40 -4.16
CA VAL A 136 -6.63 5.17 -3.48
C VAL A 136 -7.31 6.49 -3.10
N SER A 137 -8.62 6.58 -3.29
CA SER A 137 -9.40 7.76 -2.89
C SER A 137 -9.58 7.83 -1.38
N LYS A 138 -9.65 9.06 -0.86
CA LYS A 138 -10.05 9.34 0.52
C LYS A 138 -11.36 8.64 0.88
N ASN A 139 -12.31 8.60 -0.04
CA ASN A 139 -13.63 7.99 0.21
C ASN A 139 -13.51 6.50 0.55
N LEU A 140 -12.64 5.75 -0.13
CA LEU A 140 -12.40 4.34 0.19
C LEU A 140 -11.70 4.18 1.53
N ILE A 141 -10.66 4.97 1.80
CA ILE A 141 -9.95 4.93 3.08
C ILE A 141 -10.90 5.18 4.26
N LEU A 142 -11.77 6.17 4.16
CA LEU A 142 -12.69 6.57 5.25
C LEU A 142 -13.85 5.58 5.47
N LYS A 143 -14.10 4.63 4.58
CA LYS A 143 -15.06 3.54 4.85
C LYS A 143 -14.58 2.61 5.97
N THR A 144 -13.27 2.49 6.17
CA THR A 144 -12.68 1.75 7.29
C THR A 144 -12.48 2.68 8.47
N PRO A 145 -13.07 2.37 9.65
CA PRO A 145 -12.91 3.19 10.85
C PRO A 145 -11.44 3.30 11.27
N ILE A 146 -11.03 4.45 11.78
CA ILE A 146 -9.65 4.71 12.22
C ILE A 146 -9.15 3.68 13.24
N ASP A 147 -10.03 3.18 14.10
CA ASP A 147 -9.66 2.20 15.13
C ASP A 147 -9.26 0.85 14.54
N MET A 148 -9.78 0.49 13.36
CA MET A 148 -9.31 -0.68 12.62
C MET A 148 -7.86 -0.49 12.19
N TYR A 149 -7.51 0.65 11.61
CA TYR A 149 -6.12 0.95 11.22
C TYR A 149 -5.17 0.93 12.43
N ARG A 150 -5.59 1.49 13.57
CA ARG A 150 -4.83 1.45 14.83
C ARG A 150 -4.65 0.02 15.34
N LYS A 151 -5.70 -0.80 15.29
CA LYS A 151 -5.66 -2.23 15.66
C LYS A 151 -4.63 -2.96 14.79
N LEU A 152 -4.62 -2.74 13.48
CA LEU A 152 -3.66 -3.35 12.56
C LEU A 152 -2.22 -2.91 12.85
N ILE A 153 -1.96 -1.63 13.12
CA ILE A 153 -0.65 -1.14 13.54
C ILE A 153 -0.16 -1.90 14.79
N SER A 154 -1.01 -2.05 15.80
CA SER A 154 -0.64 -2.72 17.05
C SER A 154 -0.29 -4.21 16.88
N THR A 155 -0.70 -4.80 15.76
CA THR A 155 -0.40 -6.21 15.43
C THR A 155 0.99 -6.38 14.84
N ILE A 156 1.45 -5.40 14.04
CA ILE A 156 2.65 -5.54 13.20
C ILE A 156 3.86 -4.74 13.67
N ASP A 157 3.72 -3.86 14.66
CA ASP A 157 4.80 -2.97 15.11
C ASP A 157 5.88 -3.65 15.97
N LYS A 158 5.80 -4.98 16.13
CA LYS A 158 6.70 -5.74 17.02
C LYS A 158 7.80 -6.50 16.29
N HIS A 159 7.65 -6.75 14.98
CA HIS A 159 8.55 -7.59 14.21
C HIS A 159 8.82 -7.03 12.82
N ILE A 160 10.07 -7.19 12.35
CA ILE A 160 10.46 -6.79 10.97
C ILE A 160 9.66 -7.59 9.94
N LYS A 161 9.60 -8.92 10.15
CA LYS A 161 8.90 -9.85 9.26
C LYS A 161 8.01 -10.74 10.11
N SER A 162 6.72 -10.47 10.13
CA SER A 162 5.74 -11.34 10.77
C SER A 162 4.75 -11.89 9.75
N GLU A 163 4.10 -12.98 10.09
CA GLU A 163 3.01 -13.54 9.26
C GLU A 163 1.87 -12.54 9.13
N GLU A 164 1.63 -11.75 10.17
CA GLU A 164 0.62 -10.70 10.20
C GLU A 164 0.87 -9.63 9.13
N ASN A 165 2.13 -9.27 8.88
CA ASN A 165 2.48 -8.32 7.82
C ASN A 165 2.04 -8.82 6.45
N TYR A 166 2.29 -10.10 6.14
CA TYR A 166 1.84 -10.72 4.89
C TYR A 166 0.32 -10.81 4.82
N CYS A 167 -0.35 -11.10 5.94
CA CYS A 167 -1.81 -11.12 5.97
C CYS A 167 -2.39 -9.73 5.66
N ILE A 168 -1.80 -8.67 6.19
CA ILE A 168 -2.25 -7.30 5.92
C ILE A 168 -1.96 -6.92 4.46
N GLU A 169 -0.80 -7.28 3.91
CA GLU A 169 -0.49 -7.08 2.50
C GLU A 169 -1.52 -7.77 1.60
N ASN A 170 -1.81 -9.04 1.88
CA ASN A 170 -2.81 -9.81 1.15
C ASN A 170 -4.21 -9.20 1.22
N LEU A 171 -4.56 -8.60 2.35
CA LEU A 171 -5.85 -7.97 2.61
C LEU A 171 -5.89 -6.48 2.24
N TRP A 172 -4.79 -5.90 1.72
CA TRP A 172 -4.70 -4.46 1.54
C TRP A 172 -5.85 -3.85 0.72
N PRO A 173 -6.22 -4.39 -0.46
CA PRO A 173 -7.40 -3.89 -1.18
C PRO A 173 -8.70 -4.02 -0.38
N THR A 174 -8.87 -5.13 0.35
CA THR A 174 -10.04 -5.37 1.21
C THR A 174 -10.12 -4.36 2.35
N ILE A 175 -8.98 -4.11 3.04
CA ILE A 175 -8.87 -3.11 4.12
C ILE A 175 -9.22 -1.70 3.59
N LEU A 176 -8.86 -1.40 2.34
CA LEU A 176 -9.21 -0.16 1.66
C LEU A 176 -10.59 -0.18 1.01
N ASN A 177 -11.42 -1.20 1.29
CA ASN A 177 -12.78 -1.37 0.77
C ASN A 177 -12.86 -1.41 -0.77
N PHE A 178 -11.84 -1.94 -1.41
CA PHE A 178 -11.84 -2.16 -2.83
C PHE A 178 -12.27 -3.59 -3.16
N ASN A 179 -13.52 -3.76 -3.57
CA ASN A 179 -14.13 -5.07 -3.89
C ASN A 179 -14.45 -5.22 -5.37
N ASN A 180 -13.88 -4.40 -6.26
CA ASN A 180 -14.27 -4.36 -7.66
C ASN A 180 -13.86 -5.62 -8.43
N GLU A 181 -14.72 -6.07 -9.34
CA GLU A 181 -14.54 -7.30 -10.15
C GLU A 181 -13.35 -7.20 -11.12
N LEU A 182 -12.98 -5.99 -11.52
CA LEU A 182 -11.88 -5.73 -12.45
C LEU A 182 -10.81 -4.89 -11.76
N MET A 183 -9.76 -5.56 -11.29
CA MET A 183 -8.48 -4.88 -11.12
C MET A 183 -7.86 -4.80 -12.54
N PRO A 184 -7.79 -3.64 -13.18
CA PRO A 184 -6.94 -3.50 -14.35
C PRO A 184 -5.51 -3.71 -13.86
N GLY A 185 -5.01 -4.93 -14.01
CA GLY A 185 -3.65 -5.29 -13.66
C GLY A 185 -2.67 -4.37 -14.37
N CYS A 186 -1.56 -4.11 -13.75
CA CYS A 186 -0.40 -3.60 -14.45
C CYS A 186 0.07 -4.72 -15.40
N HIS A 187 -0.35 -4.66 -16.67
CA HIS A 187 -0.01 -5.66 -17.69
C HIS A 187 1.49 -5.74 -18.01
N TYR A 188 2.33 -5.00 -17.29
CA TYR A 188 3.76 -4.87 -17.55
C TYR A 188 4.68 -5.47 -16.48
N CYS A 189 4.16 -6.22 -15.55
CA CYS A 189 5.02 -6.98 -14.62
C CYS A 189 5.57 -8.25 -15.29
N SER A 190 6.18 -8.11 -16.47
CA SER A 190 6.78 -9.21 -17.24
C SER A 190 8.12 -9.71 -16.66
N GLY A 191 8.39 -9.50 -15.40
CA GLY A 191 9.63 -9.91 -14.73
C GLY A 191 9.46 -10.92 -13.58
N TYR A 192 8.24 -11.24 -13.17
CA TYR A 192 8.04 -12.28 -12.16
C TYR A 192 7.95 -13.66 -12.85
N PRO A 193 8.67 -14.69 -12.37
CA PRO A 193 8.55 -16.05 -12.90
C PRO A 193 7.22 -16.69 -12.45
N GLY A 194 6.14 -16.22 -12.96
CA GLY A 194 4.78 -16.60 -12.64
C GLY A 194 3.76 -15.77 -13.43
N GLY A 195 4.20 -15.26 -14.58
CA GLY A 195 3.50 -14.32 -15.45
C GLY A 195 1.97 -14.36 -15.39
N CYS A 196 1.38 -13.19 -15.55
CA CYS A 196 -0.06 -12.96 -15.75
C CYS A 196 -0.69 -13.97 -16.72
#